data_f0094f455e5c27a91a69b017da934f13
#
_entry.id   f0094f455e5c27a91a69b017da934f13
#
_cell.length_a   1.000
_cell.length_b   1.000
_cell.length_c   1.000
_cell.angle_alpha   90.00
_cell.angle_beta   90.00
_cell.angle_gamma   90.00
#
_symmetry.space_group_name_H-M   'P 1'
#
loop_
_entity.id
_entity.type
_entity.pdbx_description
1 polymer ?
#
loop_
_entity_poly.entity_id
_entity_poly.type
_entity_poly.pdbx_seq_one_letter_code
_entity_poly.pdbx_strand_id
1 'polypeptide(L)'
;MNQTSQWYKLQYPECFVNEEQRMLQQVFADFTDKEIMPVRDKIDDDVTHEKIITPILKKLQVDLGSQKSMIPEEYGGTGEKGTVVGAALKQEQIGRGDYGISMHSACTDWGWQPGFTAYIGPFSPKAKAWAKAVLDKFASKFTGKELAVACMNFSEVESAVDIENTLNEARTIGVRAKLEGNEWVINGNKFWASNSGIADLNCVVCNMDPRMGTDGLALIYVPEPWPGVSHGKFEVKCGMQGDRNTSTYFDDVRVPKEWGLQGPEAWAIFQEILAAPMAMNSGHATGILQGAFDVLLDYTGQRVVGGKPLNQHLSSAAILGDMASVITVGRAAFLELAYQFDHREIYGPWDSVSMAAKAHAVHVFITRKASELILRGMELMGSFGYVRENNYEKYYRDSAEAKIVLGGVQYGLFTVCRQFYDLDYSSFGPGKLQKPA
;
A
#
# COMPACT_ATOMS: atom_id res chain seq x y z
N MET A 1 -15.81 32.94 -6.63
CA MET A 1 -15.10 31.64 -6.65
C MET A 1 -13.85 31.81 -5.77
N ASN A 2 -13.74 30.96 -4.77
CA ASN A 2 -12.63 31.07 -3.82
C ASN A 2 -11.31 30.70 -4.54
N GLN A 3 -10.23 31.46 -4.33
CA GLN A 3 -8.90 31.19 -4.96
C GLN A 3 -8.44 29.75 -4.71
N THR A 4 -8.82 29.16 -3.60
CA THR A 4 -8.58 27.76 -3.24
C THR A 4 -9.18 26.78 -4.25
N SER A 5 -10.40 27.04 -4.78
CA SER A 5 -11.06 26.14 -5.74
C SER A 5 -10.34 26.07 -7.10
N GLN A 6 -9.72 27.17 -7.52
CA GLN A 6 -8.94 27.20 -8.77
C GLN A 6 -7.61 26.46 -8.61
N TRP A 7 -6.95 26.60 -7.44
CA TRP A 7 -5.74 25.85 -7.12
C TRP A 7 -5.97 24.32 -7.17
N TYR A 8 -7.02 23.84 -6.54
CA TYR A 8 -7.36 22.40 -6.57
C TYR A 8 -7.65 21.89 -7.99
N LYS A 9 -8.29 22.67 -8.85
CA LYS A 9 -8.51 22.28 -10.25
C LYS A 9 -7.22 22.07 -11.04
N LEU A 10 -6.20 22.89 -10.77
CA LEU A 10 -4.88 22.77 -11.43
C LEU A 10 -4.09 21.55 -10.95
N GLN A 11 -4.45 20.97 -9.80
CA GLN A 11 -3.74 19.84 -9.21
C GLN A 11 -4.08 18.47 -9.85
N TYR A 12 -5.17 18.40 -10.61
CA TYR A 12 -5.67 17.16 -11.22
C TYR A 12 -5.87 17.39 -12.73
N PRO A 13 -4.78 17.35 -13.52
CA PRO A 13 -4.83 17.65 -14.95
C PRO A 13 -5.65 16.60 -15.72
N GLU A 14 -6.45 17.04 -16.67
CA GLU A 14 -7.36 16.19 -17.46
C GLU A 14 -6.65 15.12 -18.30
N CYS A 15 -5.39 15.33 -18.62
CA CYS A 15 -4.60 14.34 -19.35
C CYS A 15 -4.28 13.08 -18.51
N PHE A 16 -4.34 13.16 -17.18
CA PHE A 16 -4.08 12.02 -16.28
C PHE A 16 -5.34 11.57 -15.53
N VAL A 17 -6.32 12.45 -15.36
CA VAL A 17 -7.51 12.19 -14.53
C VAL A 17 -8.76 12.51 -15.33
N ASN A 18 -9.51 11.49 -15.71
CA ASN A 18 -10.79 11.65 -16.40
C ASN A 18 -11.92 12.05 -15.43
N GLU A 19 -13.12 12.29 -15.96
CA GLU A 19 -14.28 12.76 -15.18
C GLU A 19 -14.71 11.71 -14.13
N GLU A 20 -14.73 10.43 -14.47
CA GLU A 20 -15.09 9.35 -13.54
C GLU A 20 -14.09 9.28 -12.36
N GLN A 21 -12.80 9.37 -12.65
CA GLN A 21 -11.74 9.39 -11.63
C GLN A 21 -11.82 10.65 -10.75
N ARG A 22 -12.24 11.80 -11.30
CA ARG A 22 -12.50 13.02 -10.50
C ARG A 22 -13.69 12.83 -9.57
N MET A 23 -14.76 12.20 -10.05
CA MET A 23 -15.91 11.88 -9.20
C MET A 23 -15.50 10.93 -8.09
N LEU A 24 -14.71 9.90 -8.38
CA LEU A 24 -14.18 8.97 -7.41
C LEU A 24 -13.31 9.69 -6.34
N GLN A 25 -12.40 10.55 -6.78
CA GLN A 25 -11.59 11.38 -5.89
C GLN A 25 -12.46 12.22 -4.95
N GLN A 26 -13.52 12.85 -5.46
CA GLN A 26 -14.44 13.65 -4.64
C GLN A 26 -15.19 12.80 -3.62
N VAL A 27 -15.66 11.61 -4.00
CA VAL A 27 -16.34 10.68 -3.09
C VAL A 27 -15.45 10.34 -1.90
N PHE A 28 -14.16 10.04 -2.14
CA PHE A 28 -13.23 9.73 -1.05
C PHE A 28 -12.78 10.96 -0.27
N ALA A 29 -12.74 12.14 -0.89
CA ALA A 29 -12.51 13.40 -0.18
C ALA A 29 -13.65 13.69 0.79
N ASP A 30 -14.91 13.61 0.34
CA ASP A 30 -16.11 13.83 1.14
C ASP A 30 -16.21 12.78 2.28
N PHE A 31 -15.88 11.52 1.98
CA PHE A 31 -15.82 10.47 2.99
C PHE A 31 -14.79 10.79 4.08
N THR A 32 -13.60 11.21 3.70
CA THR A 32 -12.54 11.57 4.63
C THR A 32 -12.94 12.73 5.52
N ASP A 33 -13.53 13.78 4.95
CA ASP A 33 -13.97 14.96 5.70
C ASP A 33 -15.12 14.65 6.66
N LYS A 34 -16.00 13.74 6.28
CA LYS A 34 -17.19 13.41 7.06
C LYS A 34 -16.95 12.32 8.12
N GLU A 35 -16.17 11.30 7.79
CA GLU A 35 -16.08 10.09 8.61
C GLU A 35 -14.73 9.96 9.36
N ILE A 36 -13.64 10.47 8.81
CA ILE A 36 -12.31 10.32 9.42
C ILE A 36 -11.89 11.57 10.18
N MET A 37 -11.93 12.73 9.54
CA MET A 37 -11.41 13.97 10.12
C MET A 37 -12.05 14.33 11.48
N PRO A 38 -13.39 14.16 11.71
CA PRO A 38 -14.01 14.50 12.98
C PRO A 38 -13.57 13.64 14.17
N VAL A 39 -12.99 12.47 13.92
CA VAL A 39 -12.58 11.50 14.96
C VAL A 39 -11.11 11.16 14.90
N ARG A 40 -10.34 11.84 14.04
CA ARG A 40 -8.94 11.54 13.76
C ARG A 40 -8.07 11.55 15.03
N ASP A 41 -8.33 12.46 15.96
CA ASP A 41 -7.64 12.58 17.25
C ASP A 41 -7.83 11.37 18.17
N LYS A 42 -8.88 10.56 17.94
CA LYS A 42 -9.25 9.40 18.76
C LYS A 42 -8.92 8.06 18.12
N ILE A 43 -8.50 8.04 16.85
CA ILE A 43 -8.22 6.80 16.12
C ILE A 43 -7.12 5.99 16.83
N ASP A 44 -6.06 6.65 17.29
CA ASP A 44 -4.95 5.98 17.96
C ASP A 44 -5.31 5.40 19.35
N ASP A 45 -6.40 5.88 19.95
CA ASP A 45 -6.89 5.41 21.24
C ASP A 45 -7.88 4.23 21.10
N ASP A 46 -8.34 3.92 19.89
CA ASP A 46 -9.20 2.77 19.60
C ASP A 46 -8.39 1.48 19.45
N VAL A 47 -7.71 1.07 20.53
CA VAL A 47 -6.78 -0.07 20.54
C VAL A 47 -7.42 -1.37 20.08
N THR A 48 -8.70 -1.58 20.32
CA THR A 48 -9.44 -2.78 19.90
C THR A 48 -9.98 -2.67 18.47
N HIS A 49 -9.95 -1.50 17.86
CA HIS A 49 -10.56 -1.16 16.56
C HIS A 49 -12.10 -1.28 16.51
N GLU A 50 -12.76 -1.48 17.63
CA GLU A 50 -14.20 -1.75 17.65
C GLU A 50 -15.06 -0.50 17.58
N LYS A 51 -14.60 0.59 18.20
CA LYS A 51 -15.45 1.78 18.45
C LYS A 51 -15.41 2.81 17.32
N ILE A 52 -14.27 2.99 16.68
CA ILE A 52 -14.04 4.04 15.68
C ILE A 52 -13.59 3.43 14.37
N ILE A 53 -12.56 2.60 14.38
CA ILE A 53 -11.89 2.11 13.17
C ILE A 53 -12.79 1.16 12.39
N THR A 54 -13.32 0.10 13.02
CA THR A 54 -14.21 -0.86 12.33
C THR A 54 -15.48 -0.21 11.76
N PRO A 55 -16.18 0.70 12.45
CA PRO A 55 -17.28 1.47 11.84
C PRO A 55 -16.88 2.26 10.59
N ILE A 56 -15.71 2.93 10.60
CA ILE A 56 -15.20 3.64 9.43
C ILE A 56 -14.88 2.65 8.29
N LEU A 57 -14.22 1.54 8.61
CA LEU A 57 -13.88 0.51 7.64
C LEU A 57 -15.13 -0.12 7.01
N LYS A 58 -16.20 -0.35 7.78
CA LYS A 58 -17.48 -0.83 7.21
C LYS A 58 -18.04 0.15 6.20
N LYS A 59 -18.07 1.43 6.50
CA LYS A 59 -18.53 2.45 5.56
C LYS A 59 -17.66 2.51 4.30
N LEU A 60 -16.33 2.46 4.45
CA LEU A 60 -15.39 2.50 3.35
C LEU A 60 -15.45 1.22 2.48
N GLN A 61 -15.36 0.08 3.12
CA GLN A 61 -15.18 -1.20 2.43
C GLN A 61 -16.50 -1.77 1.92
N VAL A 62 -17.58 -1.68 2.73
CA VAL A 62 -18.87 -2.26 2.39
C VAL A 62 -19.78 -1.24 1.69
N ASP A 63 -20.05 -0.09 2.34
CA ASP A 63 -21.05 0.87 1.83
C ASP A 63 -20.56 1.56 0.55
N LEU A 64 -19.29 2.00 0.50
CA LEU A 64 -18.66 2.54 -0.72
C LEU A 64 -18.14 1.44 -1.66
N GLY A 65 -18.15 0.17 -1.24
CA GLY A 65 -17.81 -0.98 -2.06
C GLY A 65 -16.31 -1.16 -2.33
N SER A 66 -15.42 -0.56 -1.54
CA SER A 66 -13.98 -0.64 -1.78
C SER A 66 -13.44 -2.07 -1.70
N GLN A 67 -13.98 -2.94 -0.80
CA GLN A 67 -13.50 -4.33 -0.65
C GLN A 67 -13.73 -5.23 -1.87
N LYS A 68 -14.58 -4.81 -2.80
CA LYS A 68 -14.91 -5.60 -4.00
C LYS A 68 -14.29 -5.02 -5.28
N SER A 69 -13.42 -4.03 -5.14
CA SER A 69 -12.78 -3.35 -6.28
C SER A 69 -11.90 -4.28 -7.12
N MET A 70 -11.22 -5.24 -6.50
CA MET A 70 -10.37 -6.25 -7.16
C MET A 70 -11.11 -7.54 -7.52
N ILE A 71 -12.45 -7.53 -7.49
CA ILE A 71 -13.27 -8.70 -7.85
C ILE A 71 -13.98 -8.42 -9.17
N PRO A 72 -13.87 -9.29 -10.18
CA PRO A 72 -14.52 -9.12 -11.48
C PRO A 72 -16.05 -8.99 -11.38
N GLU A 73 -16.66 -8.27 -12.32
CA GLU A 73 -18.13 -8.01 -12.35
C GLU A 73 -18.94 -9.32 -12.36
N GLU A 74 -18.50 -10.35 -13.06
CA GLU A 74 -19.16 -11.65 -13.10
C GLU A 74 -19.18 -12.39 -11.76
N TYR A 75 -18.34 -11.96 -10.80
CA TYR A 75 -18.33 -12.43 -9.41
C TYR A 75 -19.02 -11.45 -8.44
N GLY A 76 -19.69 -10.43 -8.97
CA GLY A 76 -20.41 -9.43 -8.18
C GLY A 76 -19.54 -8.31 -7.62
N GLY A 77 -18.30 -8.19 -8.10
CA GLY A 77 -17.40 -7.07 -7.82
C GLY A 77 -17.70 -5.86 -8.69
N THR A 78 -16.86 -4.84 -8.59
CA THR A 78 -16.93 -3.68 -9.47
C THR A 78 -16.09 -3.87 -10.72
N GLY A 79 -15.38 -5.00 -10.76
CA GLY A 79 -14.53 -5.40 -11.87
C GLY A 79 -13.61 -4.28 -12.23
N GLU A 80 -12.64 -3.98 -11.38
CA GLU A 80 -11.94 -2.78 -11.70
C GLU A 80 -11.54 -2.76 -13.18
N LYS A 81 -12.22 -1.98 -13.90
CA LYS A 81 -11.61 -1.02 -14.81
C LYS A 81 -10.70 -0.09 -13.98
N GLY A 82 -10.17 -0.62 -12.86
CA GLY A 82 -9.42 0.03 -11.83
C GLY A 82 -8.12 0.43 -12.37
N THR A 83 -8.13 1.65 -12.63
CA THR A 83 -6.97 2.38 -13.03
C THR A 83 -6.12 2.54 -11.77
N VAL A 84 -4.84 2.30 -11.89
CA VAL A 84 -3.87 2.63 -10.83
C VAL A 84 -4.02 4.10 -10.44
N VAL A 85 -4.43 4.96 -11.38
CA VAL A 85 -4.83 6.36 -11.12
C VAL A 85 -5.98 6.43 -10.12
N GLY A 86 -7.06 5.69 -10.31
CA GLY A 86 -8.20 5.69 -9.38
C GLY A 86 -7.82 5.21 -7.99
N ALA A 87 -7.03 4.15 -7.91
CA ALA A 87 -6.52 3.64 -6.64
C ALA A 87 -5.59 4.66 -5.93
N ALA A 88 -4.69 5.32 -6.66
CA ALA A 88 -3.81 6.33 -6.09
C ALA A 88 -4.58 7.56 -5.58
N LEU A 89 -5.62 8.01 -6.30
CA LEU A 89 -6.51 9.09 -5.87
C LEU A 89 -7.29 8.71 -4.60
N LYS A 90 -7.84 7.50 -4.54
CA LYS A 90 -8.48 6.96 -3.33
C LYS A 90 -7.53 7.05 -2.14
N GLN A 91 -6.32 6.52 -2.29
CA GLN A 91 -5.35 6.46 -1.21
C GLN A 91 -4.83 7.86 -0.80
N GLU A 92 -4.71 8.80 -1.73
CA GLU A 92 -4.40 10.19 -1.41
C GLU A 92 -5.46 10.80 -0.48
N GLN A 93 -6.74 10.65 -0.81
CA GLN A 93 -7.81 11.28 -0.04
C GLN A 93 -7.98 10.65 1.34
N ILE A 94 -7.96 9.32 1.43
CA ILE A 94 -8.07 8.64 2.73
C ILE A 94 -6.82 8.91 3.58
N GLY A 95 -5.62 8.87 2.98
CA GLY A 95 -4.34 9.16 3.64
C GLY A 95 -4.25 10.58 4.20
N ARG A 96 -4.95 11.54 3.60
CA ARG A 96 -5.11 12.91 4.14
C ARG A 96 -5.79 12.90 5.51
N GLY A 97 -6.71 11.99 5.74
CA GLY A 97 -7.37 11.81 7.03
C GLY A 97 -6.60 10.91 7.99
N ASP A 98 -6.35 9.67 7.58
CA ASP A 98 -5.63 8.69 8.40
C ASP A 98 -4.88 7.67 7.53
N TYR A 99 -3.57 7.58 7.75
CA TYR A 99 -2.72 6.68 6.97
C TYR A 99 -3.00 5.20 7.28
N GLY A 100 -3.30 4.86 8.53
CA GLY A 100 -3.59 3.47 8.91
C GLY A 100 -4.87 2.94 8.27
N ILE A 101 -5.94 3.73 8.25
CA ILE A 101 -7.18 3.38 7.56
C ILE A 101 -6.95 3.25 6.05
N SER A 102 -6.13 4.14 5.48
CA SER A 102 -5.76 4.08 4.07
C SER A 102 -4.99 2.81 3.74
N MET A 103 -3.99 2.44 4.56
CA MET A 103 -3.21 1.21 4.40
C MET A 103 -4.04 -0.04 4.57
N HIS A 104 -4.96 -0.09 5.54
CA HIS A 104 -5.88 -1.21 5.69
C HIS A 104 -6.67 -1.47 4.40
N SER A 105 -7.22 -0.41 3.78
CA SER A 105 -7.94 -0.52 2.51
C SER A 105 -7.03 -0.96 1.37
N ALA A 106 -5.86 -0.35 1.22
CA ALA A 106 -4.90 -0.68 0.17
C ALA A 106 -4.41 -2.13 0.28
N CYS A 107 -4.16 -2.63 1.49
CA CYS A 107 -3.67 -3.98 1.70
C CYS A 107 -4.77 -5.05 1.57
N THR A 108 -6.05 -4.68 1.74
CA THR A 108 -7.16 -5.54 1.34
C THR A 108 -7.16 -5.74 -0.18
N ASP A 109 -6.99 -4.67 -0.96
CA ASP A 109 -6.86 -4.74 -2.41
C ASP A 109 -5.61 -5.56 -2.80
N TRP A 110 -4.48 -5.31 -2.14
CA TRP A 110 -3.22 -6.00 -2.43
C TRP A 110 -3.26 -7.50 -2.14
N GLY A 111 -4.00 -7.93 -1.11
CA GLY A 111 -4.23 -9.36 -0.85
C GLY A 111 -4.95 -10.08 -1.99
N TRP A 112 -5.84 -9.40 -2.71
CA TRP A 112 -6.51 -9.91 -3.90
C TRP A 112 -5.69 -9.78 -5.19
N GLN A 113 -4.80 -8.81 -5.25
CA GLN A 113 -4.12 -8.41 -6.48
C GLN A 113 -3.43 -9.56 -7.22
N PRO A 114 -2.76 -10.56 -6.58
CA PRO A 114 -2.15 -11.67 -7.33
C PRO A 114 -3.17 -12.47 -8.15
N GLY A 115 -4.31 -12.83 -7.55
CA GLY A 115 -5.39 -13.53 -8.25
C GLY A 115 -6.01 -12.69 -9.36
N PHE A 116 -6.27 -11.42 -9.08
CA PHE A 116 -6.82 -10.49 -10.07
C PHE A 116 -5.86 -10.28 -11.25
N THR A 117 -4.58 -10.06 -10.99
CA THR A 117 -3.55 -9.93 -12.02
C THR A 117 -3.46 -11.16 -12.91
N ALA A 118 -3.52 -12.36 -12.33
CA ALA A 118 -3.56 -13.61 -13.10
C ALA A 118 -4.82 -13.74 -13.94
N TYR A 119 -5.96 -13.28 -13.42
CA TYR A 119 -7.26 -13.39 -14.10
C TYR A 119 -7.35 -12.51 -15.34
N ILE A 120 -7.00 -11.22 -15.19
CA ILE A 120 -7.14 -10.24 -16.28
C ILE A 120 -5.91 -10.17 -17.20
N GLY A 121 -4.72 -10.52 -16.68
CA GLY A 121 -3.46 -10.36 -17.38
C GLY A 121 -3.20 -11.39 -18.47
N PRO A 122 -2.11 -11.24 -19.24
CA PRO A 122 -1.72 -12.12 -20.33
C PRO A 122 -0.99 -13.39 -19.83
N PHE A 123 -1.56 -14.06 -18.83
CA PHE A 123 -1.00 -15.26 -18.23
C PHE A 123 -1.58 -16.56 -18.84
N SER A 124 -0.93 -17.69 -18.57
CA SER A 124 -1.31 -18.99 -19.13
C SER A 124 -2.68 -19.49 -18.62
N PRO A 125 -3.26 -20.49 -19.30
CA PRO A 125 -4.46 -21.16 -18.81
C PRO A 125 -4.32 -21.72 -17.38
N LYS A 126 -3.10 -22.12 -16.95
CA LYS A 126 -2.81 -22.60 -15.60
C LYS A 126 -2.98 -21.48 -14.56
N ALA A 127 -2.38 -20.32 -14.80
CA ALA A 127 -2.50 -19.17 -13.89
C ALA A 127 -3.96 -18.65 -13.84
N LYS A 128 -4.64 -18.60 -14.97
CA LYS A 128 -6.07 -18.25 -15.05
C LYS A 128 -6.97 -19.22 -14.32
N ALA A 129 -6.68 -20.53 -14.42
CA ALA A 129 -7.43 -21.57 -13.70
C ALA A 129 -7.25 -21.44 -12.18
N TRP A 130 -6.05 -21.13 -11.71
CA TRP A 130 -5.78 -20.80 -10.32
C TRP A 130 -6.58 -19.58 -9.86
N ALA A 131 -6.49 -18.47 -10.58
CA ALA A 131 -7.24 -17.26 -10.27
C ALA A 131 -8.75 -17.50 -10.21
N LYS A 132 -9.27 -18.28 -11.19
CA LYS A 132 -10.68 -18.67 -11.21
C LYS A 132 -11.07 -19.51 -9.99
N ALA A 133 -10.27 -20.49 -9.60
CA ALA A 133 -10.55 -21.33 -8.41
C ALA A 133 -10.60 -20.49 -7.12
N VAL A 134 -9.72 -19.49 -6.99
CA VAL A 134 -9.72 -18.54 -5.87
C VAL A 134 -10.98 -17.66 -5.89
N LEU A 135 -11.34 -17.10 -7.04
CA LEU A 135 -12.55 -16.29 -7.20
C LEU A 135 -13.82 -17.09 -6.94
N ASP A 136 -13.96 -18.30 -7.54
CA ASP A 136 -15.12 -19.20 -7.32
C ASP A 136 -15.33 -19.51 -5.84
N LYS A 137 -14.24 -19.57 -5.06
CA LYS A 137 -14.32 -19.94 -3.65
C LYS A 137 -14.56 -18.77 -2.72
N PHE A 138 -13.88 -17.64 -2.95
CA PHE A 138 -13.78 -16.59 -1.94
C PHE A 138 -14.47 -15.27 -2.31
N ALA A 139 -14.76 -15.01 -3.60
CA ALA A 139 -15.29 -13.72 -4.03
C ALA A 139 -16.61 -13.34 -3.35
N SER A 140 -17.50 -14.32 -3.11
CA SER A 140 -18.83 -14.10 -2.49
C SER A 140 -18.74 -13.47 -1.09
N LYS A 141 -17.66 -13.73 -0.34
CA LYS A 141 -17.46 -13.16 0.98
C LYS A 141 -17.20 -11.65 0.88
N PHE A 142 -16.41 -11.23 -0.10
CA PHE A 142 -16.02 -9.81 -0.30
C PHE A 142 -17.06 -9.00 -1.07
N THR A 143 -17.95 -9.67 -1.82
CA THR A 143 -19.06 -8.99 -2.49
C THR A 143 -20.33 -8.96 -1.62
N GLY A 144 -20.28 -9.53 -0.42
CA GLY A 144 -21.35 -9.53 0.56
C GLY A 144 -21.52 -8.19 1.27
N LYS A 145 -22.38 -8.19 2.31
CA LYS A 145 -22.72 -6.99 3.11
C LYS A 145 -21.93 -6.89 4.42
N GLU A 146 -21.03 -7.84 4.66
CA GLU A 146 -20.17 -7.81 5.84
C GLU A 146 -18.77 -7.33 5.45
N LEU A 147 -18.09 -6.71 6.40
CA LEU A 147 -16.69 -6.35 6.22
C LEU A 147 -15.86 -7.62 6.01
N ALA A 148 -15.17 -7.67 4.90
CA ALA A 148 -14.22 -8.73 4.58
C ALA A 148 -12.84 -8.11 4.29
N VAL A 149 -11.81 -8.76 4.80
CA VAL A 149 -10.44 -8.24 4.80
C VAL A 149 -9.50 -9.25 4.16
N ALA A 150 -8.65 -8.81 3.26
CA ALA A 150 -7.58 -9.63 2.73
C ALA A 150 -6.20 -9.09 3.17
N CYS A 151 -5.21 -9.98 3.14
CA CYS A 151 -3.85 -9.70 3.55
C CYS A 151 -2.86 -10.30 2.55
N MET A 152 -1.82 -9.53 2.22
CA MET A 152 -0.67 -10.00 1.47
C MET A 152 0.46 -10.35 2.43
N ASN A 153 0.65 -11.63 2.71
CA ASN A 153 1.66 -12.12 3.64
C ASN A 153 2.97 -12.43 2.91
N PHE A 154 3.94 -11.49 2.89
CA PHE A 154 5.23 -11.75 2.26
C PHE A 154 6.45 -11.49 3.16
N SER A 155 6.47 -10.46 3.98
CA SER A 155 7.59 -10.14 4.89
C SER A 155 7.78 -11.20 5.98
N GLU A 156 9.04 -11.40 6.40
CA GLU A 156 9.46 -12.35 7.44
C GLU A 156 10.41 -11.67 8.42
N VAL A 157 10.62 -12.26 9.59
CA VAL A 157 11.56 -11.73 10.61
C VAL A 157 12.98 -11.60 10.04
N GLU A 158 13.40 -12.61 9.29
CA GLU A 158 14.78 -12.71 8.77
C GLU A 158 14.89 -12.19 7.31
N SER A 159 13.78 -11.84 6.68
CA SER A 159 13.76 -11.43 5.27
C SER A 159 12.56 -10.53 4.97
N ALA A 160 12.83 -9.28 4.63
CA ALA A 160 11.82 -8.29 4.22
C ALA A 160 12.20 -7.67 2.87
N VAL A 161 13.12 -6.71 2.87
CA VAL A 161 13.69 -6.10 1.66
C VAL A 161 14.30 -7.15 0.72
N ASP A 162 14.87 -8.21 1.29
CA ASP A 162 15.46 -9.30 0.52
C ASP A 162 14.43 -10.07 -0.32
N ILE A 163 13.18 -10.15 0.14
CA ILE A 163 12.08 -10.76 -0.63
C ILE A 163 11.69 -9.87 -1.80
N GLU A 164 11.67 -8.56 -1.59
CA GLU A 164 11.36 -7.58 -2.63
C GLU A 164 12.50 -7.45 -3.65
N ASN A 165 13.74 -7.75 -3.24
CA ASN A 165 14.89 -7.69 -4.13
C ASN A 165 14.84 -8.81 -5.18
N THR A 166 14.41 -8.47 -6.37
CA THR A 166 14.25 -9.42 -7.48
C THR A 166 15.56 -10.12 -7.91
N LEU A 167 16.73 -9.55 -7.57
CA LEU A 167 18.03 -10.20 -7.79
C LEU A 167 18.25 -11.42 -6.89
N ASN A 168 17.51 -11.55 -5.79
CA ASN A 168 17.56 -12.73 -4.95
C ASN A 168 16.75 -13.91 -5.49
N GLU A 169 15.96 -13.69 -6.54
CA GLU A 169 15.19 -14.74 -7.23
C GLU A 169 14.36 -15.61 -6.28
N ALA A 170 13.67 -14.98 -5.31
CA ALA A 170 12.86 -15.65 -4.29
C ALA A 170 13.63 -16.56 -3.31
N ARG A 171 14.97 -16.61 -3.33
CA ARG A 171 15.78 -17.53 -2.54
C ARG A 171 15.79 -17.22 -1.05
N THR A 172 15.49 -15.98 -0.67
CA THR A 172 15.47 -15.49 0.72
C THR A 172 14.16 -15.75 1.45
N ILE A 173 13.12 -16.22 0.75
CA ILE A 173 11.84 -16.54 1.39
C ILE A 173 12.00 -17.76 2.29
N GLY A 174 11.68 -17.58 3.59
CA GLY A 174 11.82 -18.61 4.63
C GLY A 174 10.62 -19.53 4.77
N VAL A 175 9.39 -19.01 4.54
CA VAL A 175 8.16 -19.84 4.58
C VAL A 175 8.19 -20.88 3.46
N ARG A 176 8.05 -22.13 3.85
CA ARG A 176 8.11 -23.28 2.94
C ARG A 176 6.74 -23.82 2.62
N ALA A 177 6.54 -24.16 1.35
CA ALA A 177 5.35 -24.87 0.89
C ALA A 177 5.76 -26.13 0.11
N LYS A 178 5.08 -27.23 0.37
CA LYS A 178 5.24 -28.49 -0.37
C LYS A 178 3.89 -28.92 -0.94
N LEU A 179 3.90 -29.48 -2.14
CA LEU A 179 2.72 -30.10 -2.70
C LEU A 179 2.72 -31.59 -2.34
N GLU A 180 1.79 -32.01 -1.51
CA GLU A 180 1.57 -33.41 -1.10
C GLU A 180 0.22 -33.90 -1.64
N GLY A 181 0.26 -34.68 -2.71
CA GLY A 181 -0.95 -35.13 -3.39
C GLY A 181 -1.74 -33.95 -3.98
N ASN A 182 -2.93 -33.70 -3.43
CA ASN A 182 -3.80 -32.60 -3.85
C ASN A 182 -3.83 -31.43 -2.84
N GLU A 183 -2.86 -31.33 -1.97
CA GLU A 183 -2.78 -30.27 -0.95
C GLU A 183 -1.43 -29.59 -0.94
N TRP A 184 -1.44 -28.29 -0.72
CA TRP A 184 -0.27 -27.55 -0.27
C TRP A 184 -0.13 -27.70 1.23
N VAL A 185 1.08 -27.94 1.70
CA VAL A 185 1.46 -27.97 3.12
C VAL A 185 2.41 -26.82 3.38
N ILE A 186 1.99 -25.86 4.21
CA ILE A 186 2.72 -24.61 4.46
C ILE A 186 3.26 -24.62 5.88
N ASN A 187 4.55 -24.29 6.04
CA ASN A 187 5.22 -24.16 7.32
C ASN A 187 6.12 -22.93 7.38
N GLY A 188 6.10 -22.23 8.50
CA GLY A 188 6.91 -21.05 8.78
C GLY A 188 6.11 -19.89 9.33
N ASN A 189 6.66 -18.70 9.29
CA ASN A 189 6.03 -17.52 9.85
C ASN A 189 6.25 -16.29 9.00
N LYS A 190 5.20 -15.48 8.89
CA LYS A 190 5.20 -14.14 8.28
C LYS A 190 5.11 -13.08 9.36
N PHE A 191 5.59 -11.89 9.04
CA PHE A 191 5.78 -10.86 10.05
C PHE A 191 5.27 -9.51 9.53
N TRP A 192 4.49 -8.81 10.37
CA TRP A 192 4.04 -7.43 10.18
C TRP A 192 3.23 -7.11 8.90
N ALA A 193 2.67 -8.09 8.22
CA ALA A 193 1.80 -7.77 7.11
C ALA A 193 0.59 -6.95 7.60
N SER A 194 0.24 -5.90 6.86
CA SER A 194 -0.99 -5.15 7.12
C SER A 194 -2.20 -6.07 7.00
N ASN A 195 -3.16 -5.91 7.92
CA ASN A 195 -4.33 -6.75 8.06
C ASN A 195 -4.07 -8.16 8.63
N SER A 196 -2.84 -8.54 8.94
CA SER A 196 -2.58 -9.83 9.58
C SER A 196 -3.29 -9.94 10.94
N GLY A 197 -3.84 -11.12 11.23
CA GLY A 197 -4.61 -11.39 12.45
C GLY A 197 -6.07 -10.92 12.43
N ILE A 198 -6.50 -10.23 11.36
CA ILE A 198 -7.91 -9.85 11.12
C ILE A 198 -8.39 -10.21 9.72
N ALA A 199 -7.51 -10.71 8.88
CA ALA A 199 -7.84 -11.06 7.51
C ALA A 199 -8.76 -12.28 7.44
N ASP A 200 -9.70 -12.26 6.51
CA ASP A 200 -10.52 -13.40 6.12
C ASP A 200 -9.86 -14.27 5.05
N LEU A 201 -8.91 -13.67 4.33
CA LEU A 201 -8.18 -14.32 3.25
C LEU A 201 -6.74 -13.81 3.20
N ASN A 202 -5.79 -14.71 3.23
CA ASN A 202 -4.37 -14.42 3.11
C ASN A 202 -3.82 -14.91 1.77
N CYS A 203 -3.10 -14.08 1.05
CA CYS A 203 -2.20 -14.53 0.00
C CYS A 203 -0.79 -14.67 0.58
N VAL A 204 -0.32 -15.91 0.71
CA VAL A 204 0.95 -16.23 1.36
C VAL A 204 2.02 -16.47 0.31
N VAL A 205 3.11 -15.68 0.40
CA VAL A 205 4.29 -15.84 -0.46
C VAL A 205 5.20 -16.90 0.16
N CYS A 206 5.37 -18.00 -0.54
CA CYS A 206 6.16 -19.15 -0.10
C CYS A 206 7.27 -19.47 -1.09
N ASN A 207 8.22 -20.27 -0.67
CA ASN A 207 9.17 -20.91 -1.58
C ASN A 207 9.24 -22.42 -1.26
N MET A 208 9.19 -23.25 -2.29
CA MET A 208 9.26 -24.70 -2.15
C MET A 208 10.66 -25.17 -1.72
N ASP A 209 11.69 -24.61 -2.38
CA ASP A 209 13.11 -24.85 -2.09
C ASP A 209 13.91 -23.64 -2.60
N PRO A 210 14.74 -22.98 -1.76
CA PRO A 210 15.56 -21.84 -2.20
C PRO A 210 16.46 -22.14 -3.38
N ARG A 211 16.88 -23.39 -3.56
CA ARG A 211 17.74 -23.82 -4.68
C ARG A 211 17.02 -23.73 -6.03
N MET A 212 15.69 -23.76 -6.02
CA MET A 212 14.87 -23.61 -7.23
C MET A 212 14.81 -22.16 -7.72
N GLY A 213 15.17 -21.18 -6.89
CA GLY A 213 15.04 -19.77 -7.25
C GLY A 213 13.59 -19.41 -7.58
N THR A 214 13.37 -18.73 -8.69
CA THR A 214 12.04 -18.30 -9.15
C THR A 214 11.08 -19.46 -9.43
N ASP A 215 11.59 -20.63 -9.81
CA ASP A 215 10.76 -21.82 -10.04
C ASP A 215 10.15 -22.36 -8.74
N GLY A 216 10.77 -22.05 -7.61
CA GLY A 216 10.31 -22.45 -6.28
C GLY A 216 9.29 -21.49 -5.65
N LEU A 217 9.09 -20.28 -6.19
CA LEU A 217 8.11 -19.36 -5.65
C LEU A 217 6.69 -19.93 -5.78
N ALA A 218 5.91 -19.79 -4.71
CA ALA A 218 4.49 -20.10 -4.71
C ALA A 218 3.68 -18.98 -4.06
N LEU A 219 2.55 -18.65 -4.69
CA LEU A 219 1.50 -17.77 -4.16
C LEU A 219 0.32 -18.64 -3.77
N ILE A 220 -0.02 -18.71 -2.50
CA ILE A 220 -1.03 -19.62 -1.97
C ILE A 220 -2.06 -18.85 -1.17
N TYR A 221 -3.34 -19.02 -1.52
CA TYR A 221 -4.43 -18.43 -0.75
C TYR A 221 -4.83 -19.32 0.42
N VAL A 222 -4.91 -18.74 1.61
CA VAL A 222 -5.29 -19.38 2.85
C VAL A 222 -6.41 -18.57 3.50
N PRO A 223 -7.64 -19.12 3.63
CA PRO A 223 -8.71 -18.41 4.34
C PRO A 223 -8.49 -18.45 5.85
N GLU A 224 -9.17 -17.57 6.58
CA GLU A 224 -9.19 -17.61 8.03
C GLU A 224 -10.62 -17.54 8.60
N PRO A 225 -10.86 -18.22 9.73
CA PRO A 225 -9.94 -19.11 10.44
C PRO A 225 -9.67 -20.42 9.67
N TRP A 226 -8.43 -20.94 9.77
CA TRP A 226 -8.00 -22.18 9.14
C TRP A 226 -7.10 -23.02 10.06
N PRO A 227 -7.21 -24.38 10.05
CA PRO A 227 -6.35 -25.24 10.87
C PRO A 227 -4.86 -24.99 10.63
N GLY A 228 -4.07 -24.88 11.70
CA GLY A 228 -2.64 -24.65 11.64
C GLY A 228 -2.24 -23.17 11.49
N VAL A 229 -3.18 -22.25 11.27
CA VAL A 229 -2.91 -20.81 11.27
C VAL A 229 -3.10 -20.25 12.69
N SER A 230 -2.14 -19.48 13.15
CA SER A 230 -2.22 -18.75 14.42
C SER A 230 -1.50 -17.41 14.34
N HIS A 231 -1.76 -16.54 15.32
CA HIS A 231 -1.25 -15.17 15.31
C HIS A 231 -0.56 -14.81 16.62
N GLY A 232 0.38 -13.86 16.53
CA GLY A 232 0.96 -13.20 17.68
C GLY A 232 0.04 -12.11 18.24
N LYS A 233 0.56 -11.32 19.15
CA LYS A 233 -0.11 -10.08 19.61
C LYS A 233 -0.06 -9.02 18.50
N PHE A 234 -1.03 -8.11 18.50
CA PHE A 234 -0.96 -6.94 17.65
C PHE A 234 0.18 -6.01 18.07
N GLU A 235 0.88 -5.47 17.09
CA GLU A 235 2.03 -4.61 17.33
C GLU A 235 1.58 -3.21 17.77
N VAL A 236 2.27 -2.66 18.78
CA VAL A 236 2.14 -1.27 19.20
C VAL A 236 3.13 -0.44 18.40
N LYS A 237 2.65 0.34 17.46
CA LYS A 237 3.46 1.07 16.51
C LYS A 237 3.65 2.54 16.92
N CYS A 238 4.61 3.21 16.30
CA CYS A 238 4.81 4.66 16.44
C CYS A 238 3.63 5.43 15.84
N GLY A 239 3.21 5.07 14.62
CA GLY A 239 2.09 5.65 13.89
C GLY A 239 1.23 4.57 13.25
N MET A 240 0.32 4.96 12.35
CA MET A 240 -0.49 4.06 11.55
C MET A 240 -1.31 3.07 12.41
N GLN A 241 -1.89 3.54 13.51
CA GLN A 241 -2.64 2.68 14.42
C GLN A 241 -3.96 2.16 13.83
N GLY A 242 -4.49 2.85 12.80
CA GLY A 242 -5.67 2.40 12.06
C GLY A 242 -5.47 1.12 11.25
N ASP A 243 -4.22 0.67 11.05
CA ASP A 243 -3.87 -0.61 10.46
C ASP A 243 -3.47 -1.63 11.54
N ARG A 244 -3.75 -2.91 11.30
CA ARG A 244 -3.39 -4.02 12.17
C ARG A 244 -2.24 -4.81 11.59
N ASN A 245 -1.22 -5.07 12.43
CA ASN A 245 -0.06 -5.86 12.07
C ASN A 245 0.26 -6.84 13.20
N THR A 246 0.55 -8.08 12.86
CA THR A 246 1.00 -9.11 13.79
C THR A 246 1.86 -10.16 13.08
N SER A 247 2.43 -11.08 13.84
CA SER A 247 3.02 -12.30 13.27
C SER A 247 1.93 -13.29 12.90
N THR A 248 2.06 -13.94 11.76
CA THR A 248 1.21 -15.08 11.34
C THR A 248 2.07 -16.33 11.27
N TYR A 249 1.65 -17.37 11.98
CA TYR A 249 2.34 -18.65 12.04
C TYR A 249 1.57 -19.69 11.25
N PHE A 250 2.28 -20.47 10.46
CA PHE A 250 1.78 -21.61 9.68
C PHE A 250 2.44 -22.88 10.19
N ASP A 251 1.65 -23.77 10.76
CA ASP A 251 2.09 -25.06 11.31
C ASP A 251 1.30 -26.19 10.64
N ASP A 252 1.94 -26.83 9.67
CA ASP A 252 1.36 -27.89 8.83
C ASP A 252 -0.01 -27.46 8.20
N VAL A 253 -0.08 -26.22 7.74
CA VAL A 253 -1.30 -25.65 7.13
C VAL A 253 -1.55 -26.31 5.79
N ARG A 254 -2.68 -27.02 5.68
CA ARG A 254 -3.07 -27.78 4.49
C ARG A 254 -4.19 -27.09 3.76
N VAL A 255 -3.97 -26.74 2.50
CA VAL A 255 -4.98 -26.13 1.63
C VAL A 255 -5.03 -26.84 0.28
N PRO A 256 -6.19 -26.85 -0.41
CA PRO A 256 -6.33 -27.46 -1.73
C PRO A 256 -5.30 -26.96 -2.74
N LYS A 257 -4.83 -27.84 -3.60
CA LYS A 257 -3.84 -27.57 -4.64
C LYS A 257 -4.23 -26.39 -5.54
N GLU A 258 -5.50 -26.30 -5.88
CA GLU A 258 -6.06 -25.28 -6.77
C GLU A 258 -6.02 -23.86 -6.18
N TRP A 259 -5.72 -23.68 -4.88
CA TRP A 259 -5.57 -22.37 -4.27
C TRP A 259 -4.13 -21.84 -4.31
N GLY A 260 -3.22 -22.58 -4.90
CA GLY A 260 -1.82 -22.17 -5.04
C GLY A 260 -1.34 -22.19 -6.49
N LEU A 261 -0.52 -21.20 -6.85
CA LEU A 261 0.21 -21.12 -8.09
C LEU A 261 1.70 -21.11 -7.79
N GLN A 262 2.49 -21.92 -8.51
CA GLN A 262 3.95 -21.98 -8.34
C GLN A 262 4.68 -21.79 -9.67
N GLY A 263 5.94 -21.40 -9.56
CA GLY A 263 6.90 -21.36 -10.64
C GLY A 263 7.02 -19.99 -11.33
N PRO A 264 7.53 -19.93 -12.55
CA PRO A 264 7.86 -18.66 -13.22
C PRO A 264 6.70 -17.70 -13.37
N GLU A 265 5.46 -18.19 -13.52
CA GLU A 265 4.28 -17.33 -13.60
C GLU A 265 3.91 -16.73 -12.24
N ALA A 266 4.04 -17.50 -11.15
CA ALA A 266 3.88 -16.96 -9.80
C ALA A 266 4.91 -15.86 -9.51
N TRP A 267 6.15 -16.04 -9.97
CA TRP A 267 7.20 -15.05 -9.90
C TRP A 267 6.87 -13.79 -10.72
N ALA A 268 6.43 -13.93 -11.97
CA ALA A 268 6.05 -12.80 -12.81
C ALA A 268 4.91 -11.99 -12.19
N ILE A 269 3.87 -12.66 -11.68
CA ILE A 269 2.76 -12.02 -10.98
C ILE A 269 3.28 -11.30 -9.72
N PHE A 270 4.16 -11.94 -8.94
CA PHE A 270 4.74 -11.33 -7.74
C PHE A 270 5.54 -10.07 -8.06
N GLN A 271 6.33 -10.05 -9.13
CA GLN A 271 7.07 -8.86 -9.55
C GLN A 271 6.13 -7.71 -9.98
N GLU A 272 5.07 -8.01 -10.73
CA GLU A 272 4.10 -6.98 -11.14
C GLU A 272 3.42 -6.32 -9.94
N ILE A 273 3.06 -7.10 -8.93
CA ILE A 273 2.38 -6.56 -7.74
C ILE A 273 3.31 -5.83 -6.76
N LEU A 274 4.62 -5.81 -6.97
CA LEU A 274 5.55 -4.99 -6.20
C LEU A 274 5.70 -3.57 -6.74
N ALA A 275 5.49 -3.35 -8.03
CA ALA A 275 5.75 -2.07 -8.70
C ALA A 275 4.57 -1.08 -8.58
N ALA A 276 3.36 -1.52 -8.91
CA ALA A 276 2.17 -0.65 -8.92
C ALA A 276 1.85 0.00 -7.55
N PRO A 277 2.02 -0.68 -6.39
CA PRO A 277 1.80 -0.08 -5.08
C PRO A 277 2.64 1.17 -4.79
N MET A 278 3.75 1.39 -5.49
CA MET A 278 4.57 2.60 -5.34
C MET A 278 3.80 3.87 -5.73
N ALA A 279 2.96 3.82 -6.78
CA ALA A 279 2.12 4.94 -7.16
C ALA A 279 1.08 5.24 -6.07
N MET A 280 0.44 4.21 -5.54
CA MET A 280 -0.56 4.33 -4.47
C MET A 280 0.06 4.86 -3.18
N ASN A 281 1.23 4.35 -2.77
CA ASN A 281 1.91 4.83 -1.55
C ASN A 281 2.45 6.26 -1.72
N SER A 282 2.79 6.67 -2.95
CA SER A 282 3.10 8.07 -3.27
C SER A 282 1.87 8.96 -3.11
N GLY A 283 0.69 8.48 -3.49
CA GLY A 283 -0.60 9.11 -3.21
C GLY A 283 -0.84 9.26 -1.70
N HIS A 284 -0.68 8.18 -0.91
CA HIS A 284 -0.75 8.22 0.56
C HIS A 284 0.13 9.32 1.15
N ALA A 285 1.42 9.34 0.80
CA ALA A 285 2.38 10.30 1.33
C ALA A 285 2.04 11.74 0.95
N THR A 286 1.52 11.96 -0.27
CA THR A 286 1.01 13.27 -0.70
C THR A 286 -0.21 13.66 0.11
N GLY A 287 -1.12 12.71 0.37
CA GLY A 287 -2.30 12.92 1.20
C GLY A 287 -1.96 13.28 2.64
N ILE A 288 -1.03 12.56 3.27
CA ILE A 288 -0.53 12.87 4.62
C ILE A 288 0.03 14.31 4.67
N LEU A 289 0.84 14.68 3.69
CA LEU A 289 1.39 16.03 3.60
C LEU A 289 0.30 17.09 3.38
N GLN A 290 -0.70 16.80 2.55
CA GLN A 290 -1.86 17.69 2.34
C GLN A 290 -2.63 17.89 3.63
N GLY A 291 -2.93 16.83 4.39
CA GLY A 291 -3.64 16.94 5.66
C GLY A 291 -2.86 17.77 6.70
N ALA A 292 -1.55 17.55 6.81
CA ALA A 292 -0.68 18.37 7.66
C ALA A 292 -0.65 19.84 7.21
N PHE A 293 -0.62 20.08 5.91
CA PHE A 293 -0.65 21.41 5.32
C PHE A 293 -1.97 22.14 5.62
N ASP A 294 -3.10 21.47 5.51
CA ASP A 294 -4.42 22.05 5.81
C ASP A 294 -4.50 22.52 7.27
N VAL A 295 -4.01 21.71 8.22
CA VAL A 295 -3.92 22.09 9.65
C VAL A 295 -3.01 23.30 9.85
N LEU A 296 -1.87 23.34 9.15
CA LEU A 296 -0.94 24.47 9.24
C LEU A 296 -1.50 25.76 8.65
N LEU A 297 -2.24 25.70 7.55
CA LEU A 297 -2.90 26.87 6.96
C LEU A 297 -3.85 27.50 7.97
N ASP A 298 -4.64 26.67 8.62
CA ASP A 298 -5.62 27.11 9.62
C ASP A 298 -4.94 27.72 10.86
N TYR A 299 -3.98 26.99 11.42
CA TYR A 299 -3.21 27.44 12.58
C TYR A 299 -2.46 28.74 12.32
N THR A 300 -1.73 28.85 11.20
CA THR A 300 -0.92 30.02 10.90
C THR A 300 -1.75 31.25 10.54
N GLY A 301 -2.97 31.06 10.05
CA GLY A 301 -3.93 32.13 9.82
C GLY A 301 -4.49 32.75 11.09
N GLN A 302 -4.62 31.96 12.16
CA GLN A 302 -5.20 32.36 13.44
C GLN A 302 -4.14 32.80 14.47
N ARG A 303 -2.99 32.16 14.50
CA ARG A 303 -1.92 32.42 15.47
C ARG A 303 -1.24 33.75 15.22
N VAL A 304 -1.32 34.67 16.18
CA VAL A 304 -0.65 35.97 16.14
C VAL A 304 0.67 35.89 16.89
N VAL A 305 1.75 36.31 16.23
CA VAL A 305 3.11 36.43 16.79
C VAL A 305 3.68 37.76 16.33
N GLY A 306 4.31 38.54 17.23
CA GLY A 306 4.89 39.82 16.87
C GLY A 306 3.88 40.80 16.25
N GLY A 307 2.61 40.75 16.67
CA GLY A 307 1.56 41.69 16.27
C GLY A 307 0.86 41.37 14.93
N LYS A 308 1.19 40.27 14.26
CA LYS A 308 0.53 39.86 13.01
C LYS A 308 0.34 38.33 12.93
N PRO A 309 -0.61 37.83 12.12
CA PRO A 309 -0.79 36.39 11.88
C PRO A 309 0.52 35.72 11.43
N LEU A 310 0.72 34.48 11.86
CA LEU A 310 1.96 33.74 11.64
C LEU A 310 2.26 33.55 10.14
N ASN A 311 1.24 33.34 9.31
CA ASN A 311 1.37 33.22 7.85
C ASN A 311 1.84 34.50 7.15
N GLN A 312 1.85 35.65 7.82
CA GLN A 312 2.39 36.92 7.30
C GLN A 312 3.89 37.12 7.61
N HIS A 313 4.52 36.17 8.32
CA HIS A 313 5.95 36.14 8.49
C HIS A 313 6.62 35.39 7.33
N LEU A 314 7.68 35.97 6.77
CA LEU A 314 8.35 35.40 5.59
C LEU A 314 8.88 33.98 5.82
N SER A 315 9.40 33.70 7.01
CA SER A 315 9.87 32.37 7.38
C SER A 315 8.74 31.30 7.36
N SER A 316 7.56 31.67 7.88
CA SER A 316 6.38 30.78 7.88
C SER A 316 5.83 30.60 6.47
N ALA A 317 5.75 31.69 5.71
CA ALA A 317 5.32 31.65 4.32
C ALA A 317 6.22 30.77 3.46
N ALA A 318 7.54 30.77 3.71
CA ALA A 318 8.50 29.91 3.00
C ALA A 318 8.25 28.41 3.29
N ILE A 319 7.98 28.02 4.55
CA ILE A 319 7.65 26.63 4.90
C ILE A 319 6.33 26.19 4.24
N LEU A 320 5.29 27.02 4.31
CA LEU A 320 4.01 26.74 3.67
C LEU A 320 4.14 26.63 2.15
N GLY A 321 4.93 27.52 1.53
CA GLY A 321 5.22 27.48 0.10
C GLY A 321 5.99 26.23 -0.33
N ASP A 322 6.92 25.75 0.50
CA ASP A 322 7.68 24.53 0.25
C ASP A 322 6.76 23.30 0.31
N MET A 323 5.88 23.22 1.34
CA MET A 323 4.87 22.16 1.44
C MET A 323 3.93 22.15 0.22
N ALA A 324 3.38 23.29 -0.15
CA ALA A 324 2.51 23.43 -1.32
C ALA A 324 3.22 23.02 -2.63
N SER A 325 4.50 23.35 -2.76
CA SER A 325 5.32 22.95 -3.91
C SER A 325 5.49 21.43 -3.99
N VAL A 326 5.82 20.79 -2.88
CA VAL A 326 5.99 19.33 -2.85
C VAL A 326 4.64 18.59 -3.07
N ILE A 327 3.53 19.11 -2.55
CA ILE A 327 2.20 18.57 -2.83
C ILE A 327 1.91 18.67 -4.34
N THR A 328 2.17 19.80 -4.96
CA THR A 328 1.93 20.01 -6.39
C THR A 328 2.76 19.10 -7.27
N VAL A 329 4.07 19.05 -7.03
CA VAL A 329 4.99 18.21 -7.80
C VAL A 329 4.75 16.74 -7.52
N GLY A 330 4.50 16.37 -6.25
CA GLY A 330 4.22 15.00 -5.84
C GLY A 330 2.95 14.46 -6.49
N ARG A 331 1.90 15.27 -6.52
CA ARG A 331 0.62 14.89 -7.16
C ARG A 331 0.79 14.69 -8.66
N ALA A 332 1.47 15.60 -9.35
CA ALA A 332 1.77 15.45 -10.76
C ALA A 332 2.60 14.18 -11.03
N ALA A 333 3.60 13.89 -10.19
CA ALA A 333 4.48 12.75 -10.35
C ALA A 333 3.78 11.40 -10.12
N PHE A 334 2.98 11.28 -9.04
CA PHE A 334 2.29 10.01 -8.80
C PHE A 334 1.14 9.77 -9.78
N LEU A 335 0.43 10.79 -10.24
CA LEU A 335 -0.61 10.66 -11.25
C LEU A 335 -0.03 10.25 -12.61
N GLU A 336 1.06 10.85 -13.01
CA GLU A 336 1.76 10.48 -14.25
C GLU A 336 2.30 9.05 -14.17
N LEU A 337 2.88 8.65 -13.03
CA LEU A 337 3.32 7.28 -12.80
C LEU A 337 2.14 6.29 -12.85
N ALA A 338 1.05 6.59 -12.15
CA ALA A 338 -0.15 5.76 -12.17
C ALA A 338 -0.75 5.63 -13.57
N TYR A 339 -0.79 6.74 -14.33
CA TYR A 339 -1.21 6.74 -15.72
C TYR A 339 -0.34 5.82 -16.59
N GLN A 340 0.97 5.77 -16.37
CA GLN A 340 1.86 4.88 -17.10
C GLN A 340 1.59 3.40 -16.79
N PHE A 341 1.28 3.06 -15.53
CA PHE A 341 0.85 1.72 -15.18
C PHE A 341 -0.45 1.32 -15.87
N ASP A 342 -1.39 2.26 -16.02
CA ASP A 342 -2.66 2.01 -16.71
C ASP A 342 -2.50 1.84 -18.23
N HIS A 343 -1.36 2.26 -18.82
CA HIS A 343 -1.09 2.23 -20.25
C HIS A 343 0.10 1.31 -20.60
N ARG A 344 -0.01 0.05 -20.20
CA ARG A 344 1.04 -0.99 -20.45
C ARG A 344 1.39 -1.15 -21.92
N GLU A 345 0.43 -0.95 -22.80
CA GLU A 345 0.60 -1.03 -24.25
C GLU A 345 1.57 0.03 -24.80
N ILE A 346 1.77 1.12 -24.06
CA ILE A 346 2.69 2.21 -24.42
C ILE A 346 4.01 2.10 -23.64
N TYR A 347 3.91 1.85 -22.32
CA TYR A 347 5.05 1.97 -21.40
C TYR A 347 5.69 0.64 -21.02
N GLY A 348 5.10 -0.47 -21.46
CA GLY A 348 5.62 -1.82 -21.23
C GLY A 348 5.16 -2.45 -19.91
N PRO A 349 5.71 -3.62 -19.57
CA PRO A 349 5.29 -4.38 -18.40
C PRO A 349 5.68 -3.68 -17.08
N TRP A 350 4.87 -3.87 -16.07
CA TRP A 350 5.02 -3.22 -14.76
C TRP A 350 6.32 -3.59 -14.05
N ASP A 351 6.83 -4.80 -14.28
CA ASP A 351 8.05 -5.36 -13.69
C ASP A 351 9.33 -5.00 -14.46
N SER A 352 9.24 -4.18 -15.51
CA SER A 352 10.43 -3.73 -16.22
C SER A 352 11.36 -2.92 -15.32
N VAL A 353 12.66 -3.04 -15.50
CA VAL A 353 13.66 -2.31 -14.69
C VAL A 353 13.41 -0.80 -14.74
N SER A 354 13.08 -0.26 -15.91
CA SER A 354 12.78 1.18 -16.06
C SER A 354 11.53 1.61 -15.34
N MET A 355 10.46 0.82 -15.38
CA MET A 355 9.22 1.12 -14.70
C MET A 355 9.41 1.05 -13.17
N ALA A 356 10.07 -0.01 -12.68
CA ALA A 356 10.41 -0.15 -11.26
C ALA A 356 11.30 1.02 -10.78
N ALA A 357 12.33 1.39 -11.53
CA ALA A 357 13.20 2.50 -11.19
C ALA A 357 12.43 3.83 -11.09
N LYS A 358 11.53 4.11 -12.05
CA LYS A 358 10.69 5.31 -12.02
C LYS A 358 9.73 5.28 -10.83
N ALA A 359 9.08 4.15 -10.58
CA ALA A 359 8.15 3.98 -9.46
C ALA A 359 8.84 4.27 -8.12
N HIS A 360 10.01 3.69 -7.89
CA HIS A 360 10.80 3.96 -6.69
C HIS A 360 11.32 5.40 -6.62
N ALA A 361 11.70 6.01 -7.74
CA ALA A 361 12.16 7.41 -7.75
C ALA A 361 11.06 8.36 -7.25
N VAL A 362 9.82 8.19 -7.74
CA VAL A 362 8.66 8.98 -7.33
C VAL A 362 8.35 8.73 -5.85
N HIS A 363 8.27 7.46 -5.45
CA HIS A 363 7.98 7.05 -4.08
C HIS A 363 9.00 7.61 -3.07
N VAL A 364 10.29 7.40 -3.32
CA VAL A 364 11.38 7.86 -2.44
C VAL A 364 11.39 9.38 -2.31
N PHE A 365 11.20 10.10 -3.42
CA PHE A 365 11.17 11.56 -3.39
C PHE A 365 10.03 12.08 -2.51
N ILE A 366 8.81 11.61 -2.75
CA ILE A 366 7.60 12.11 -2.07
C ILE A 366 7.64 11.74 -0.58
N THR A 367 7.91 10.49 -0.24
CA THR A 367 7.88 10.02 1.16
C THR A 367 8.94 10.70 2.03
N ARG A 368 10.13 10.93 1.50
CA ARG A 368 11.19 11.68 2.20
C ARG A 368 10.78 13.12 2.41
N LYS A 369 10.30 13.80 1.36
CA LYS A 369 9.92 15.21 1.42
C LYS A 369 8.70 15.45 2.29
N ALA A 370 7.70 14.57 2.23
CA ALA A 370 6.54 14.67 3.10
C ALA A 370 6.94 14.62 4.59
N SER A 371 7.71 13.60 4.99
CA SER A 371 8.14 13.47 6.39
C SER A 371 9.05 14.64 6.86
N GLU A 372 9.95 15.11 6.02
CA GLU A 372 10.80 16.29 6.31
C GLU A 372 9.95 17.54 6.55
N LEU A 373 8.99 17.82 5.65
CA LEU A 373 8.20 19.05 5.71
C LEU A 373 7.14 19.01 6.80
N ILE A 374 6.58 17.84 7.12
CA ILE A 374 5.68 17.69 8.27
C ILE A 374 6.42 17.99 9.57
N LEU A 375 7.67 17.55 9.73
CA LEU A 375 8.49 17.92 10.88
C LEU A 375 8.75 19.42 10.96
N ARG A 376 9.07 20.06 9.84
CA ARG A 376 9.23 21.52 9.79
C ARG A 376 7.94 22.28 10.14
N GLY A 377 6.79 21.75 9.74
CA GLY A 377 5.50 22.28 10.15
C GLY A 377 5.27 22.15 11.66
N MET A 378 5.68 21.05 12.27
CA MET A 378 5.65 20.88 13.73
C MET A 378 6.52 21.91 14.43
N GLU A 379 7.73 22.17 13.94
CA GLU A 379 8.60 23.22 14.45
C GLU A 379 7.94 24.61 14.38
N LEU A 380 7.24 24.90 13.27
CA LEU A 380 6.50 26.14 13.10
C LEU A 380 5.37 26.32 14.13
N MET A 381 4.71 25.22 14.50
CA MET A 381 3.67 25.22 15.55
C MET A 381 4.27 25.24 16.96
N GLY A 382 5.54 24.89 17.12
CA GLY A 382 6.19 24.77 18.44
C GLY A 382 5.55 23.68 19.30
N SER A 383 5.48 23.90 20.60
CA SER A 383 4.86 22.95 21.54
C SER A 383 3.43 22.59 21.18
N PHE A 384 2.69 23.50 20.55
CA PHE A 384 1.32 23.26 20.10
C PHE A 384 1.24 22.13 19.05
N GLY A 385 2.21 22.04 18.13
CA GLY A 385 2.29 20.96 17.13
C GLY A 385 2.77 19.61 17.69
N TYR A 386 3.36 19.64 18.91
CA TYR A 386 3.94 18.45 19.54
C TYR A 386 2.98 17.72 20.48
N VAL A 387 1.94 18.41 20.99
CA VAL A 387 0.96 17.79 21.89
C VAL A 387 -0.13 17.06 21.10
N ARG A 388 -0.53 15.88 21.61
CA ARG A 388 -1.48 14.97 20.93
C ARG A 388 -2.86 15.59 20.70
N GLU A 389 -3.34 16.45 21.61
CA GLU A 389 -4.64 17.09 21.54
C GLU A 389 -4.82 17.98 20.30
N ASN A 390 -3.73 18.44 19.70
CA ASN A 390 -3.76 19.24 18.46
C ASN A 390 -3.62 18.41 17.19
N ASN A 391 -3.43 17.09 17.34
CA ASN A 391 -3.49 16.10 16.27
C ASN A 391 -2.54 16.34 15.07
N TYR A 392 -1.58 17.28 15.19
CA TYR A 392 -0.58 17.52 14.15
C TYR A 392 0.54 16.47 14.21
N GLU A 393 1.01 16.11 15.41
CA GLU A 393 2.10 15.17 15.62
C GLU A 393 1.78 13.77 15.03
N LYS A 394 0.49 13.42 14.91
CA LYS A 394 0.06 12.17 14.28
C LYS A 394 0.46 12.11 12.80
N TYR A 395 0.41 13.20 12.05
CA TYR A 395 0.92 13.23 10.67
C TYR A 395 2.42 12.91 10.61
N TYR A 396 3.19 13.40 11.58
CA TYR A 396 4.62 13.09 11.64
C TYR A 396 4.87 11.60 11.92
N ARG A 397 4.20 11.02 12.90
CA ARG A 397 4.31 9.59 13.25
C ARG A 397 3.87 8.70 12.08
N ASP A 398 2.76 9.01 11.46
CA ASP A 398 2.24 8.28 10.30
C ASP A 398 3.19 8.40 9.09
N SER A 399 3.77 9.57 8.84
CA SER A 399 4.72 9.78 7.73
C SER A 399 6.03 9.02 7.88
N ALA A 400 6.40 8.61 9.09
CA ALA A 400 7.59 7.81 9.32
C ALA A 400 7.48 6.44 8.66
N GLU A 401 6.30 5.82 8.73
CA GLU A 401 6.03 4.51 8.11
C GLU A 401 6.08 4.57 6.59
N ALA A 402 5.56 5.63 5.98
CA ALA A 402 5.58 5.81 4.52
C ALA A 402 7.00 5.71 3.90
N LYS A 403 8.04 5.93 4.70
CA LYS A 403 9.46 5.78 4.29
C LYS A 403 9.99 4.35 4.45
N ILE A 404 9.28 3.47 5.14
CA ILE A 404 9.74 2.14 5.52
C ILE A 404 9.07 1.07 4.66
N VAL A 405 7.80 1.23 4.33
CA VAL A 405 7.03 0.27 3.52
C VAL A 405 7.63 0.05 2.13
N LEU A 406 7.34 -1.09 1.54
CA LEU A 406 7.76 -1.47 0.18
C LEU A 406 9.29 -1.38 -0.01
N GLY A 407 10.04 -1.98 0.91
CA GLY A 407 11.50 -1.98 0.92
C GLY A 407 12.13 -0.67 1.37
N GLY A 408 11.31 0.38 1.55
CA GLY A 408 11.74 1.66 2.06
C GLY A 408 12.65 2.46 1.15
N VAL A 409 13.14 3.58 1.70
CA VAL A 409 13.98 4.53 0.95
C VAL A 409 15.28 3.92 0.44
N GLN A 410 15.92 3.07 1.24
CA GLN A 410 17.24 2.53 0.87
C GLN A 410 17.15 1.56 -0.31
N TYR A 411 16.21 0.64 -0.25
CA TYR A 411 15.93 -0.27 -1.34
C TYR A 411 15.47 0.48 -2.60
N GLY A 412 14.60 1.46 -2.43
CA GLY A 412 14.15 2.30 -3.55
C GLY A 412 15.30 3.01 -4.26
N LEU A 413 16.25 3.58 -3.52
CA LEU A 413 17.41 4.26 -4.12
C LEU A 413 18.30 3.30 -4.91
N PHE A 414 18.53 2.08 -4.41
CA PHE A 414 19.31 1.15 -5.19
C PHE A 414 18.54 0.64 -6.42
N THR A 415 17.22 0.46 -6.34
CA THR A 415 16.41 0.10 -7.50
C THR A 415 16.48 1.17 -8.59
N VAL A 416 16.47 2.45 -8.23
CA VAL A 416 16.72 3.56 -9.15
C VAL A 416 18.11 3.44 -9.78
N CYS A 417 19.13 3.13 -8.97
CA CYS A 417 20.52 3.00 -9.44
C CYS A 417 20.70 1.87 -10.45
N ARG A 418 19.95 0.77 -10.33
CA ARG A 418 19.99 -0.36 -11.27
C ARG A 418 19.64 0.02 -12.70
N GLN A 419 18.90 1.11 -12.89
CA GLN A 419 18.61 1.62 -14.24
C GLN A 419 19.87 2.08 -14.98
N PHE A 420 20.90 2.49 -14.26
CA PHE A 420 22.10 3.13 -14.83
C PHE A 420 23.35 2.27 -14.73
N TYR A 421 23.36 1.30 -13.82
CA TYR A 421 24.52 0.48 -13.51
C TYR A 421 24.13 -1.00 -13.43
N ASP A 422 24.92 -1.84 -14.09
CA ASP A 422 24.82 -3.30 -13.96
C ASP A 422 25.54 -3.74 -12.65
N LEU A 423 24.89 -3.50 -11.52
CA LEU A 423 25.42 -3.80 -10.20
C LEU A 423 24.69 -5.00 -9.60
N ASP A 424 25.45 -5.92 -9.03
CA ASP A 424 24.91 -7.03 -8.25
C ASP A 424 24.64 -6.59 -6.80
N TYR A 425 23.37 -6.33 -6.50
CA TYR A 425 22.89 -6.03 -5.16
C TYR A 425 22.22 -7.23 -4.48
N SER A 426 22.42 -8.45 -5.01
CA SER A 426 21.88 -9.65 -4.39
C SER A 426 22.49 -9.88 -3.00
N SER A 427 21.71 -10.45 -2.10
CA SER A 427 22.20 -10.82 -0.74
C SER A 427 23.26 -11.92 -0.78
N PHE A 428 23.40 -12.59 -1.91
CA PHE A 428 24.29 -13.73 -2.05
C PHE A 428 25.65 -13.39 -2.67
N GLY A 429 25.75 -12.27 -3.37
CA GLY A 429 26.95 -11.85 -4.12
C GLY A 429 27.32 -12.76 -5.28
N PRO A 430 28.22 -12.32 -6.16
CA PRO A 430 28.63 -13.09 -7.32
C PRO A 430 29.25 -14.43 -6.91
N GLY A 431 28.75 -15.52 -7.48
CA GLY A 431 29.27 -16.87 -7.28
C GLY A 431 28.79 -17.61 -6.02
N LYS A 432 27.95 -17.00 -5.17
CA LYS A 432 27.36 -17.69 -4.01
C LYS A 432 26.08 -18.47 -4.33
N LEU A 433 25.43 -18.17 -5.43
CA LEU A 433 24.29 -18.92 -5.93
C LEU A 433 24.80 -20.19 -6.63
N GLN A 434 25.00 -21.26 -5.83
CA GLN A 434 25.23 -22.57 -6.44
C GLN A 434 23.96 -23.00 -7.16
N LYS A 435 24.03 -23.14 -8.49
CA LYS A 435 22.96 -23.81 -9.22
C LYS A 435 22.76 -25.20 -8.63
N PRO A 436 21.52 -25.70 -8.52
CA PRO A 436 21.31 -27.11 -8.18
C PRO A 436 22.11 -27.97 -9.15
N ALA A 437 22.77 -29.00 -8.60
CA ALA A 437 23.48 -29.97 -9.40
C ALA A 437 22.51 -30.81 -10.25
#